data_fc303cccd74d2be2265482f4cb8088b2
#
_entry.id   fc303cccd74d2be2265482f4cb8088b2
#
_cell.length_a   1.000
_cell.length_b   1.000
_cell.length_c   1.000
_cell.angle_alpha   90.00
_cell.angle_beta   90.00
_cell.angle_gamma   90.00
#
_symmetry.space_group_name_H-M   'P 1'
#
loop_
_entity.id
_entity.type
_entity.pdbx_description
1 polymer ?
#
loop_
_entity_poly.entity_id
_entity_poly.type
_entity_poly.pdbx_seq_one_letter_code
_entity_poly.pdbx_strand_id
1 'polypeptide(L)'
;MRFSIYSSFFMKKFLCIFCFFLSAMLCFADFAFDLNLQPYKNTEFFADGLKVESKLISSDKTLGHLSFTLKDRTTSLVIKKEGFRTHILDLTSIENKKAFVVLSPTDSKYDVVKVFPTGRKPKSVTFVNDKTVAVALLDGSGFDLIDIETGETKRISPPKEYAEKFGFVESLVLKHKNELWVSQMPTASIHIFDLTSFEYKRTINSTGTWSKVMAYNAGLDKVYLSNWTSQDISVIDPSSYKEEKKIKTKAVPRGMAFSQDGKFIYCAQFEDSAGNSQCKLIKKSLADYKTVYEGGVKGAKRHIVTDYERKLIYVSDMRNDIVEVYSTDKDELVASIKVFFNPNTIQLSPDKSLLYVSCRGPNNPDKGYLYKGYVFGRLDIINTKTFTRIESIEAGNQPTGLDVSPDGKKIVLSDFLDNRIRVYELKSSLLE
;
A
#
# COMPACT_ATOMS: atom_id res chain seq x y z
N MET A 1 -77.49 -49.85 -3.40
CA MET A 1 -76.72 -48.91 -4.15
C MET A 1 -76.24 -47.75 -3.23
N ARG A 2 -75.22 -47.95 -2.39
CA ARG A 2 -74.53 -46.90 -1.56
C ARG A 2 -73.20 -47.50 -1.18
N PHE A 3 -72.20 -47.40 -2.05
CA PHE A 3 -70.81 -47.60 -1.73
C PHE A 3 -70.00 -46.93 -2.86
N SER A 4 -69.65 -45.68 -2.74
CA SER A 4 -68.63 -45.05 -3.58
C SER A 4 -68.35 -43.55 -3.30
N ILE A 5 -68.33 -43.08 -2.07
CA ILE A 5 -67.97 -41.66 -1.78
C ILE A 5 -66.87 -41.53 -0.71
N TYR A 6 -66.52 -42.58 0.03
CA TYR A 6 -65.54 -42.45 1.12
C TYR A 6 -64.07 -42.67 0.75
N SER A 7 -63.77 -43.23 -0.47
CA SER A 7 -62.39 -43.54 -0.86
C SER A 7 -61.63 -42.31 -1.46
N SER A 8 -62.34 -41.30 -1.99
CA SER A 8 -61.68 -40.14 -2.63
C SER A 8 -61.24 -39.05 -1.67
N PHE A 9 -61.85 -39.01 -0.45
CA PHE A 9 -61.51 -37.97 0.53
C PHE A 9 -60.26 -38.31 1.36
N PHE A 10 -59.99 -39.59 1.59
CA PHE A 10 -58.77 -40.06 2.29
C PHE A 10 -57.52 -39.99 1.42
N MET A 11 -57.63 -40.25 0.14
CA MET A 11 -56.50 -40.19 -0.80
C MET A 11 -56.04 -38.74 -1.09
N LYS A 12 -56.99 -37.76 -1.11
CA LYS A 12 -56.66 -36.34 -1.27
C LYS A 12 -55.96 -35.73 -0.01
N LYS A 13 -56.34 -36.19 1.19
CA LYS A 13 -55.65 -35.75 2.41
C LYS A 13 -54.24 -36.35 2.56
N PHE A 14 -54.04 -37.61 2.13
CA PHE A 14 -52.73 -38.23 2.15
C PHE A 14 -51.79 -37.61 1.08
N LEU A 15 -52.30 -37.24 -0.08
CA LEU A 15 -51.52 -36.58 -1.13
C LEU A 15 -51.12 -35.15 -0.73
N CYS A 16 -52.01 -34.42 -0.05
CA CYS A 16 -51.68 -33.09 0.49
C CYS A 16 -50.65 -33.13 1.64
N ILE A 17 -50.72 -34.13 2.52
CA ILE A 17 -49.73 -34.30 3.61
C ILE A 17 -48.38 -34.75 3.03
N PHE A 18 -48.37 -35.62 2.01
CA PHE A 18 -47.15 -36.03 1.33
C PHE A 18 -46.52 -34.89 0.50
N CYS A 19 -47.33 -34.02 -0.13
CA CYS A 19 -46.83 -32.81 -0.79
C CYS A 19 -46.34 -31.78 0.21
N PHE A 20 -46.94 -31.65 1.43
CA PHE A 20 -46.43 -30.78 2.49
C PHE A 20 -45.14 -31.31 3.12
N PHE A 21 -44.93 -32.62 3.23
CA PHE A 21 -43.67 -33.22 3.64
C PHE A 21 -42.60 -33.19 2.52
N LEU A 22 -42.98 -33.25 1.24
CA LEU A 22 -42.05 -33.09 0.11
C LEU A 22 -41.67 -31.63 -0.14
N SER A 23 -42.55 -30.68 0.18
CA SER A 23 -42.22 -29.25 0.10
C SER A 23 -41.40 -28.76 1.31
N ALA A 24 -41.32 -29.55 2.39
CA ALA A 24 -40.43 -29.28 3.54
C ALA A 24 -39.02 -29.87 3.39
N MET A 25 -38.78 -30.72 2.39
CA MET A 25 -37.44 -30.99 1.87
C MET A 25 -37.09 -29.89 0.83
N LEU A 26 -37.04 -28.67 1.27
CA LEU A 26 -36.25 -27.66 0.58
C LEU A 26 -34.82 -28.19 0.54
N CYS A 27 -34.46 -28.73 -0.61
CA CYS A 27 -33.10 -29.15 -0.92
C CYS A 27 -32.27 -27.85 -0.90
N PHE A 28 -31.76 -27.47 0.27
CA PHE A 28 -30.82 -26.37 0.38
C PHE A 28 -29.58 -26.81 -0.37
N ALA A 29 -29.35 -26.20 -1.50
CA ALA A 29 -28.17 -26.47 -2.30
C ALA A 29 -26.92 -26.01 -1.52
N ASP A 30 -25.89 -26.82 -1.55
CA ASP A 30 -24.58 -26.40 -1.06
C ASP A 30 -24.05 -25.32 -2.00
N PHE A 31 -23.27 -24.36 -1.49
CA PHE A 31 -22.63 -23.34 -2.31
C PHE A 31 -21.10 -23.40 -2.21
N ALA A 32 -20.45 -23.02 -3.30
CA ALA A 32 -19.00 -22.87 -3.32
C ALA A 32 -18.61 -21.51 -2.71
N PHE A 33 -17.61 -21.52 -1.83
CA PHE A 33 -17.01 -20.33 -1.25
C PHE A 33 -15.51 -20.37 -1.44
N ASP A 34 -14.95 -19.29 -2.00
CA ASP A 34 -13.51 -19.15 -2.27
C ASP A 34 -12.85 -18.23 -1.25
N LEU A 35 -11.76 -18.70 -0.66
CA LEU A 35 -10.99 -17.98 0.35
C LEU A 35 -9.52 -17.88 -0.07
N ASN A 36 -9.01 -16.65 -0.21
CA ASN A 36 -7.59 -16.38 -0.21
C ASN A 36 -7.14 -16.16 1.24
N LEU A 37 -6.31 -17.05 1.77
CA LEU A 37 -5.88 -17.05 3.16
C LEU A 37 -4.35 -16.96 3.30
N GLN A 38 -3.89 -16.06 4.17
CA GLN A 38 -2.47 -15.88 4.47
C GLN A 38 -2.24 -15.74 6.00
N PRO A 39 -1.42 -16.59 6.65
CA PRO A 39 -0.87 -17.84 6.12
C PRO A 39 -1.90 -18.97 6.12
N TYR A 40 -1.87 -19.86 5.13
CA TYR A 40 -2.90 -20.89 4.95
C TYR A 40 -2.56 -22.27 5.55
N LYS A 41 -1.27 -22.62 5.63
CA LYS A 41 -0.86 -23.96 6.09
C LYS A 41 -1.23 -24.19 7.56
N ASN A 42 -1.63 -25.43 7.89
CA ASN A 42 -1.99 -25.85 9.26
C ASN A 42 -3.09 -24.94 9.86
N THR A 43 -4.13 -24.65 9.08
CA THR A 43 -5.28 -23.85 9.52
C THR A 43 -6.52 -24.74 9.59
N GLU A 44 -7.31 -24.56 10.63
CA GLU A 44 -8.58 -25.25 10.85
C GLU A 44 -9.76 -24.32 10.56
N PHE A 45 -10.84 -24.88 10.02
CA PHE A 45 -12.02 -24.15 9.61
C PHE A 45 -13.27 -24.73 10.25
N PHE A 46 -14.18 -23.84 10.70
CA PHE A 46 -15.45 -24.23 11.30
C PHE A 46 -16.58 -23.39 10.72
N ALA A 47 -17.53 -24.02 10.07
CA ALA A 47 -18.74 -23.38 9.55
C ALA A 47 -19.88 -23.57 10.56
N ASP A 48 -20.40 -22.45 11.11
CA ASP A 48 -21.41 -22.45 12.18
C ASP A 48 -21.10 -23.44 13.32
N GLY A 49 -19.83 -23.53 13.71
CA GLY A 49 -19.33 -24.38 14.80
C GLY A 49 -18.96 -25.81 14.39
N LEU A 50 -19.26 -26.25 13.18
CA LEU A 50 -18.90 -27.58 12.69
C LEU A 50 -17.60 -27.52 11.88
N LYS A 51 -16.67 -28.43 12.14
CA LYS A 51 -15.41 -28.52 11.39
C LYS A 51 -15.70 -28.82 9.92
N VAL A 52 -15.09 -28.05 9.03
CA VAL A 52 -15.22 -28.20 7.57
C VAL A 52 -13.87 -28.33 6.92
N GLU A 53 -13.82 -29.07 5.83
CA GLU A 53 -12.61 -29.26 5.02
C GLU A 53 -12.56 -28.23 3.88
N SER A 54 -11.36 -27.84 3.52
CA SER A 54 -11.10 -26.99 2.35
C SER A 54 -10.33 -27.74 1.29
N LYS A 55 -10.58 -27.41 0.03
CA LYS A 55 -9.76 -27.86 -1.10
C LYS A 55 -8.76 -26.76 -1.46
N LEU A 56 -7.47 -27.06 -1.41
CA LEU A 56 -6.45 -26.15 -1.92
C LEU A 56 -6.50 -26.15 -3.45
N ILE A 57 -6.78 -24.98 -4.03
CA ILE A 57 -6.84 -24.77 -5.49
C ILE A 57 -5.47 -24.36 -6.02
N SER A 58 -4.81 -23.42 -5.35
CA SER A 58 -3.45 -22.95 -5.68
C SER A 58 -2.79 -22.29 -4.48
N SER A 59 -1.49 -22.11 -4.54
CA SER A 59 -0.76 -21.38 -3.49
C SER A 59 0.43 -20.61 -4.05
N ASP A 60 0.78 -19.52 -3.35
CA ASP A 60 1.98 -18.73 -3.59
C ASP A 60 2.59 -18.41 -2.22
N LYS A 61 3.73 -19.03 -1.88
CA LYS A 61 4.42 -18.91 -0.57
C LYS A 61 3.50 -19.26 0.61
N THR A 62 3.12 -18.26 1.40
CA THR A 62 2.22 -18.42 2.55
C THR A 62 0.75 -18.20 2.21
N LEU A 63 0.45 -17.63 1.03
CA LEU A 63 -0.90 -17.41 0.56
C LEU A 63 -1.48 -18.67 -0.09
N GLY A 64 -2.63 -19.14 0.37
CA GLY A 64 -3.40 -20.22 -0.21
C GLY A 64 -4.72 -19.72 -0.80
N HIS A 65 -5.08 -20.22 -1.98
CA HIS A 65 -6.42 -20.12 -2.52
C HIS A 65 -7.16 -21.41 -2.20
N LEU A 66 -8.16 -21.32 -1.33
CA LEU A 66 -8.93 -22.41 -0.79
C LEU A 66 -10.36 -22.31 -1.31
N SER A 67 -10.99 -23.45 -1.59
CA SER A 67 -12.41 -23.55 -1.91
C SER A 67 -13.12 -24.45 -0.93
N PHE A 68 -14.32 -24.06 -0.54
CA PHE A 68 -15.21 -24.78 0.39
C PHE A 68 -16.53 -25.11 -0.30
N THR A 69 -17.12 -26.21 0.09
CA THR A 69 -18.53 -26.52 -0.17
C THR A 69 -19.27 -26.33 1.14
N LEU A 70 -20.07 -25.29 1.24
CA LEU A 70 -20.79 -24.89 2.46
C LEU A 70 -22.29 -25.05 2.26
N LYS A 71 -23.00 -25.30 3.36
CA LYS A 71 -24.48 -25.37 3.37
C LYS A 71 -25.06 -23.98 3.10
N ASP A 72 -26.14 -23.89 2.36
CA ASP A 72 -26.77 -22.62 1.95
C ASP A 72 -27.13 -21.70 3.14
N ARG A 73 -27.33 -22.25 4.32
CA ARG A 73 -27.63 -21.50 5.55
C ARG A 73 -26.40 -21.11 6.36
N THR A 74 -25.18 -21.45 5.91
CA THR A 74 -23.97 -21.13 6.66
C THR A 74 -23.78 -19.62 6.74
N THR A 75 -23.74 -19.10 7.96
CA THR A 75 -23.64 -17.65 8.22
C THR A 75 -22.24 -17.21 8.59
N SER A 76 -21.42 -18.13 9.12
CA SER A 76 -20.08 -17.78 9.56
C SER A 76 -19.04 -18.86 9.22
N LEU A 77 -17.82 -18.41 8.96
CA LEU A 77 -16.64 -19.26 8.85
C LEU A 77 -15.59 -18.81 9.86
N VAL A 78 -15.33 -19.65 10.86
CA VAL A 78 -14.29 -19.43 11.86
C VAL A 78 -13.00 -20.05 11.39
N ILE A 79 -11.93 -19.27 11.39
CA ILE A 79 -10.59 -19.65 10.92
C ILE A 79 -9.66 -19.63 12.13
N LYS A 80 -9.05 -20.81 12.46
CA LYS A 80 -8.15 -20.97 13.59
C LYS A 80 -6.79 -21.47 13.13
N LYS A 81 -5.75 -20.85 13.66
CA LYS A 81 -4.36 -21.27 13.43
C LYS A 81 -3.55 -20.99 14.69
N GLU A 82 -2.71 -21.95 15.10
CA GLU A 82 -1.79 -21.77 16.24
C GLU A 82 -0.87 -20.56 16.05
N GLY A 83 -0.71 -19.74 17.09
CA GLY A 83 0.08 -18.52 17.08
C GLY A 83 -0.61 -17.31 16.40
N PHE A 84 -1.84 -17.49 15.92
CA PHE A 84 -2.62 -16.43 15.26
C PHE A 84 -3.97 -16.23 15.98
N ARG A 85 -4.51 -15.02 15.86
CA ARG A 85 -5.85 -14.73 16.36
C ARG A 85 -6.89 -15.47 15.56
N THR A 86 -7.91 -15.97 16.25
CA THR A 86 -9.10 -16.52 15.60
C THR A 86 -9.77 -15.44 14.77
N HIS A 87 -10.00 -15.73 13.50
CA HIS A 87 -10.73 -14.84 12.58
C HIS A 87 -12.13 -15.40 12.35
N ILE A 88 -13.14 -14.53 12.45
CA ILE A 88 -14.54 -14.90 12.18
C ILE A 88 -14.98 -14.12 10.95
N LEU A 89 -15.34 -14.84 9.91
CA LEU A 89 -15.81 -14.28 8.66
C LEU A 89 -17.32 -14.40 8.60
N ASP A 90 -18.02 -13.26 8.56
CA ASP A 90 -19.47 -13.21 8.35
C ASP A 90 -19.78 -13.40 6.85
N LEU A 91 -20.31 -14.57 6.51
CA LEU A 91 -20.61 -14.93 5.13
C LEU A 91 -21.89 -14.25 4.59
N THR A 92 -22.71 -13.68 5.48
CA THR A 92 -23.93 -12.98 5.07
C THR A 92 -23.65 -11.62 4.43
N SER A 93 -22.52 -11.03 4.78
CA SER A 93 -22.06 -9.72 4.27
C SER A 93 -21.19 -9.83 3.01
N ILE A 94 -20.86 -11.06 2.57
CA ILE A 94 -19.94 -11.26 1.44
C ILE A 94 -20.73 -11.47 0.15
N GLU A 95 -20.71 -10.45 -0.68
CA GLU A 95 -21.20 -10.54 -2.05
C GLU A 95 -20.42 -11.58 -2.86
N ASN A 96 -20.57 -12.06 -3.90
CA ASN A 96 -19.75 -12.91 -4.79
C ASN A 96 -19.11 -14.17 -4.14
N LYS A 97 -19.41 -14.52 -2.89
CA LYS A 97 -18.91 -15.71 -2.19
C LYS A 97 -17.38 -15.88 -2.26
N LYS A 98 -16.65 -14.77 -2.18
CA LYS A 98 -15.18 -14.72 -2.20
C LYS A 98 -14.66 -13.79 -1.12
N ALA A 99 -13.60 -14.21 -0.42
CA ALA A 99 -12.94 -13.39 0.57
C ALA A 99 -11.41 -13.44 0.46
N PHE A 100 -10.76 -12.42 0.98
CA PHE A 100 -9.32 -12.39 1.24
C PHE A 100 -9.11 -12.11 2.72
N VAL A 101 -8.47 -13.04 3.43
CA VAL A 101 -8.21 -12.93 4.86
C VAL A 101 -6.70 -13.03 5.12
N VAL A 102 -6.19 -12.14 5.95
CA VAL A 102 -4.83 -12.20 6.50
C VAL A 102 -4.95 -12.41 7.99
N LEU A 103 -4.39 -13.53 8.48
CA LEU A 103 -4.39 -13.81 9.91
C LEU A 103 -3.29 -12.98 10.59
N SER A 104 -3.64 -12.31 11.67
CA SER A 104 -2.69 -11.55 12.48
C SER A 104 -2.12 -12.42 13.60
N PRO A 105 -0.79 -12.41 13.83
CA PRO A 105 -0.19 -13.07 14.99
C PRO A 105 -0.81 -12.58 16.30
N THR A 106 -0.86 -13.43 17.31
CA THR A 106 -1.46 -13.10 18.62
C THR A 106 -0.75 -11.95 19.33
N ASP A 107 0.55 -11.79 19.11
CA ASP A 107 1.43 -10.77 19.70
C ASP A 107 1.53 -9.48 18.84
N SER A 108 1.02 -9.47 17.59
CA SER A 108 1.04 -8.28 16.76
C SER A 108 0.17 -7.16 17.34
N LYS A 109 0.66 -5.92 17.24
CA LYS A 109 -0.11 -4.71 17.60
C LYS A 109 -1.07 -4.25 16.50
N TYR A 110 -0.92 -4.78 15.29
CA TYR A 110 -1.70 -4.41 14.12
C TYR A 110 -2.48 -5.60 13.57
N ASP A 111 -3.63 -5.31 13.01
CA ASP A 111 -4.42 -6.25 12.22
C ASP A 111 -4.44 -5.82 10.75
N VAL A 112 -4.39 -6.77 9.83
CA VAL A 112 -4.77 -6.51 8.45
C VAL A 112 -6.29 -6.61 8.39
N VAL A 113 -6.97 -5.47 8.38
CA VAL A 113 -8.44 -5.42 8.47
C VAL A 113 -9.11 -5.53 7.11
N LYS A 114 -8.45 -5.06 6.05
CA LYS A 114 -8.97 -5.06 4.68
C LYS A 114 -7.86 -5.32 3.66
N VAL A 115 -8.23 -5.96 2.55
CA VAL A 115 -7.39 -6.12 1.37
C VAL A 115 -8.23 -5.82 0.13
N PHE A 116 -7.86 -4.81 -0.64
CA PHE A 116 -8.62 -4.39 -1.81
C PHE A 116 -7.82 -4.56 -3.10
N PRO A 117 -8.46 -4.98 -4.21
CA PRO A 117 -7.83 -5.00 -5.52
C PRO A 117 -7.55 -3.57 -6.01
N THR A 118 -6.54 -3.43 -6.85
CA THR A 118 -6.20 -2.20 -7.56
C THR A 118 -6.02 -2.47 -9.04
N GLY A 119 -5.79 -1.44 -9.82
CA GLY A 119 -5.17 -1.59 -11.13
C GLY A 119 -3.75 -2.16 -11.03
N ARG A 120 -3.12 -2.34 -12.20
CA ARG A 120 -1.83 -3.06 -12.29
C ARG A 120 -0.66 -2.25 -11.75
N LYS A 121 0.16 -2.92 -10.94
CA LYS A 121 1.41 -2.41 -10.35
C LYS A 121 1.21 -1.11 -9.55
N PRO A 122 0.43 -1.14 -8.45
CA PRO A 122 0.26 0.00 -7.55
C PRO A 122 1.62 0.44 -7.00
N LYS A 123 2.03 1.69 -7.29
CA LYS A 123 3.39 2.17 -7.05
C LYS A 123 3.52 3.02 -5.80
N SER A 124 2.62 3.96 -5.61
CA SER A 124 2.49 4.75 -4.39
C SER A 124 1.07 4.68 -3.84
N VAL A 125 0.94 5.04 -2.58
CA VAL A 125 -0.33 5.23 -1.89
C VAL A 125 -0.25 6.56 -1.18
N THR A 126 -1.32 7.36 -1.23
CA THR A 126 -1.41 8.66 -0.55
C THR A 126 -2.81 8.88 -0.04
N PHE A 127 -2.97 9.13 1.25
CA PHE A 127 -4.25 9.56 1.81
C PHE A 127 -4.64 10.93 1.26
N VAL A 128 -5.79 11.02 0.61
CA VAL A 128 -6.36 12.28 0.15
C VAL A 128 -7.35 12.86 1.18
N ASN A 129 -7.92 12.00 2.01
CA ASN A 129 -8.68 12.30 3.21
C ASN A 129 -8.60 11.09 4.17
N ASP A 130 -9.36 11.09 5.28
CA ASP A 130 -9.28 10.05 6.33
C ASP A 130 -9.72 8.65 5.86
N LYS A 131 -10.48 8.55 4.77
CA LYS A 131 -11.09 7.30 4.28
C LYS A 131 -10.67 6.92 2.87
N THR A 132 -10.08 7.84 2.12
CA THR A 132 -9.80 7.63 0.70
C THR A 132 -8.31 7.73 0.43
N VAL A 133 -7.78 6.78 -0.32
CA VAL A 133 -6.40 6.79 -0.81
C VAL A 133 -6.34 6.91 -2.32
N ALA A 134 -5.39 7.69 -2.81
CA ALA A 134 -4.97 7.69 -4.21
C ALA A 134 -3.83 6.69 -4.39
N VAL A 135 -3.97 5.78 -5.35
CA VAL A 135 -3.01 4.71 -5.63
C VAL A 135 -2.49 4.86 -7.06
N ALA A 136 -1.30 5.40 -7.24
CA ALA A 136 -0.71 5.58 -8.56
C ALA A 136 -0.32 4.24 -9.19
N LEU A 137 -0.60 4.06 -10.48
CA LEU A 137 -0.44 2.79 -11.18
C LEU A 137 0.69 2.84 -12.19
N LEU A 138 1.75 2.08 -11.96
CA LEU A 138 2.87 2.03 -12.90
C LEU A 138 2.46 1.42 -14.26
N ASP A 139 1.53 0.49 -14.26
CA ASP A 139 1.04 -0.21 -15.45
C ASP A 139 -0.48 -0.01 -15.61
N GLY A 140 -0.90 1.24 -15.51
CA GLY A 140 -2.28 1.67 -15.63
C GLY A 140 -2.41 3.08 -16.19
N SER A 141 -3.62 3.48 -16.56
CA SER A 141 -3.93 4.76 -17.23
C SER A 141 -4.01 5.98 -16.30
N GLY A 142 -3.63 5.84 -15.02
CA GLY A 142 -3.75 6.90 -14.02
C GLY A 142 -3.57 6.36 -12.61
N PHE A 143 -4.49 6.69 -11.72
CA PHE A 143 -4.51 6.22 -10.34
C PHE A 143 -5.91 5.74 -9.94
N ASP A 144 -5.98 4.87 -8.94
CA ASP A 144 -7.22 4.47 -8.31
C ASP A 144 -7.48 5.34 -7.08
N LEU A 145 -8.71 5.83 -6.94
CA LEU A 145 -9.24 6.30 -5.68
C LEU A 145 -9.97 5.14 -5.03
N ILE A 146 -9.57 4.79 -3.81
CA ILE A 146 -10.13 3.66 -3.09
C ILE A 146 -10.63 4.15 -1.73
N ASP A 147 -11.91 3.97 -1.46
CA ASP A 147 -12.44 4.10 -0.11
C ASP A 147 -12.01 2.87 0.70
N ILE A 148 -11.22 3.08 1.75
CA ILE A 148 -10.64 1.99 2.53
C ILE A 148 -11.61 1.37 3.55
N GLU A 149 -12.81 1.89 3.67
CA GLU A 149 -13.86 1.30 4.50
C GLU A 149 -14.77 0.39 3.68
N THR A 150 -15.16 0.83 2.48
CA THR A 150 -16.11 0.11 1.61
C THR A 150 -15.42 -0.70 0.51
N GLY A 151 -14.23 -0.29 0.05
CA GLY A 151 -13.55 -0.85 -1.11
C GLY A 151 -14.03 -0.28 -2.44
N GLU A 152 -14.96 0.70 -2.42
CA GLU A 152 -15.36 1.40 -3.64
C GLU A 152 -14.14 1.98 -4.33
N THR A 153 -14.00 1.67 -5.62
CA THR A 153 -12.82 2.04 -6.40
C THR A 153 -13.23 2.80 -7.66
N LYS A 154 -12.63 3.97 -7.85
CA LYS A 154 -12.81 4.78 -9.06
C LYS A 154 -11.45 5.03 -9.73
N ARG A 155 -11.31 4.67 -11.02
CA ARG A 155 -10.15 5.03 -11.83
C ARG A 155 -10.22 6.48 -12.27
N ILE A 156 -9.16 7.24 -11.98
CA ILE A 156 -8.97 8.62 -12.44
C ILE A 156 -7.80 8.65 -13.42
N SER A 157 -8.00 9.30 -14.55
CA SER A 157 -7.00 9.40 -15.63
C SER A 157 -6.84 10.84 -16.10
N PRO A 158 -5.62 11.27 -16.50
CA PRO A 158 -5.44 12.48 -17.27
C PRO A 158 -5.98 12.32 -18.71
N PRO A 159 -5.89 13.32 -19.58
CA PRO A 159 -6.23 13.19 -20.99
C PRO A 159 -5.58 11.99 -21.67
N LYS A 160 -6.25 11.45 -22.69
CA LYS A 160 -5.93 10.17 -23.34
C LYS A 160 -4.48 10.07 -23.81
N GLU A 161 -3.93 11.15 -24.36
CA GLU A 161 -2.55 11.23 -24.84
C GLU A 161 -1.48 10.95 -23.75
N TYR A 162 -1.81 11.14 -22.49
CA TYR A 162 -0.98 10.77 -21.34
C TYR A 162 -1.40 9.41 -20.75
N ALA A 163 -2.70 9.19 -20.61
CA ALA A 163 -3.24 7.98 -19.97
C ALA A 163 -2.75 6.69 -20.64
N GLU A 164 -2.63 6.69 -21.97
CA GLU A 164 -2.17 5.54 -22.76
C GLU A 164 -0.67 5.24 -22.63
N LYS A 165 0.12 6.17 -22.08
CA LYS A 165 1.57 5.97 -21.87
C LYS A 165 1.94 5.32 -20.56
N PHE A 166 0.97 5.12 -19.65
CA PHE A 166 1.15 4.52 -18.32
C PHE A 166 2.26 5.20 -17.49
N GLY A 167 2.78 4.52 -16.48
CA GLY A 167 3.96 4.97 -15.74
C GLY A 167 3.68 5.99 -14.64
N PHE A 168 2.48 6.00 -14.04
CA PHE A 168 2.16 6.83 -12.88
C PHE A 168 2.86 6.29 -11.64
N VAL A 169 3.53 7.15 -10.88
CA VAL A 169 4.48 6.67 -9.86
C VAL A 169 4.30 7.26 -8.48
N GLU A 170 4.05 8.55 -8.34
CA GLU A 170 3.92 9.20 -7.03
C GLU A 170 2.78 10.22 -7.05
N SER A 171 2.22 10.48 -5.88
CA SER A 171 1.24 11.54 -5.66
C SER A 171 1.66 12.47 -4.54
N LEU A 172 1.27 13.73 -4.65
CA LEU A 172 1.52 14.80 -3.68
C LEU A 172 0.24 15.60 -3.47
N VAL A 173 -0.19 15.73 -2.22
CA VAL A 173 -1.36 16.54 -1.85
C VAL A 173 -0.89 17.94 -1.44
N LEU A 174 -1.39 18.96 -2.15
CA LEU A 174 -1.22 20.37 -1.81
C LEU A 174 -2.53 20.93 -1.25
N LYS A 175 -2.77 20.70 0.05
CA LYS A 175 -4.05 21.06 0.73
C LYS A 175 -4.41 22.55 0.57
N HIS A 176 -3.43 23.44 0.68
CA HIS A 176 -3.61 24.91 0.56
C HIS A 176 -4.08 25.35 -0.84
N LYS A 177 -3.88 24.51 -1.86
CA LYS A 177 -4.36 24.75 -3.24
C LYS A 177 -5.58 23.91 -3.60
N ASN A 178 -6.02 23.01 -2.73
CA ASN A 178 -7.02 21.98 -3.02
C ASN A 178 -6.63 21.15 -4.27
N GLU A 179 -5.38 20.65 -4.29
CA GLU A 179 -4.84 19.94 -5.46
C GLU A 179 -4.17 18.61 -5.09
N LEU A 180 -4.40 17.61 -5.95
CA LEU A 180 -3.68 16.35 -6.01
C LEU A 180 -2.79 16.36 -7.26
N TRP A 181 -1.49 16.26 -7.07
CA TRP A 181 -0.49 16.20 -8.12
C TRP A 181 -0.01 14.76 -8.29
N VAL A 182 -0.01 14.23 -9.52
CA VAL A 182 0.40 12.85 -9.80
C VAL A 182 1.47 12.86 -10.88
N SER A 183 2.65 12.31 -10.59
CA SER A 183 3.76 12.25 -11.53
C SER A 183 3.64 11.07 -12.48
N GLN A 184 4.00 11.29 -13.74
CA GLN A 184 4.09 10.26 -14.78
C GLN A 184 5.52 10.18 -15.31
N MET A 185 6.12 9.01 -15.14
CA MET A 185 7.55 8.79 -15.36
C MET A 185 7.99 8.91 -16.81
N PRO A 186 7.37 8.19 -17.79
CA PRO A 186 7.86 8.19 -19.19
C PRO A 186 7.70 9.54 -19.90
N THR A 187 6.69 10.33 -19.51
CA THR A 187 6.38 11.61 -20.12
C THR A 187 7.04 12.79 -19.43
N ALA A 188 7.69 12.54 -18.29
CA ALA A 188 8.23 13.56 -17.39
C ALA A 188 7.17 14.63 -17.01
N SER A 189 5.93 14.22 -16.84
CA SER A 189 4.78 15.09 -16.59
C SER A 189 4.26 14.97 -15.16
N ILE A 190 3.63 16.03 -14.70
CA ILE A 190 2.81 16.03 -13.48
C ILE A 190 1.37 16.40 -13.91
N HIS A 191 0.42 15.56 -13.52
CA HIS A 191 -1.00 15.80 -13.78
C HIS A 191 -1.64 16.30 -12.49
N ILE A 192 -2.40 17.39 -12.61
CA ILE A 192 -3.02 18.08 -11.48
C ILE A 192 -4.52 17.88 -11.54
N PHE A 193 -5.06 17.44 -10.41
CA PHE A 193 -6.48 17.21 -10.21
C PHE A 193 -6.98 18.06 -9.04
N ASP A 194 -8.24 18.43 -9.05
CA ASP A 194 -8.90 19.00 -7.88
C ASP A 194 -8.94 17.96 -6.77
N LEU A 195 -8.60 18.32 -5.54
CA LEU A 195 -8.52 17.37 -4.42
C LEU A 195 -9.90 16.93 -3.91
N THR A 196 -10.95 17.69 -4.20
CA THR A 196 -12.33 17.41 -3.74
C THR A 196 -13.12 16.63 -4.79
N SER A 197 -13.14 17.13 -6.05
CA SER A 197 -13.90 16.51 -7.14
C SER A 197 -13.11 15.45 -7.92
N PHE A 198 -11.78 15.46 -7.80
CA PHE A 198 -10.84 14.67 -8.59
C PHE A 198 -10.94 14.92 -10.10
N GLU A 199 -11.48 16.05 -10.49
CA GLU A 199 -11.49 16.47 -11.88
C GLU A 199 -10.09 16.91 -12.32
N TYR A 200 -9.73 16.56 -13.55
CA TYR A 200 -8.47 16.98 -14.15
C TYR A 200 -8.43 18.49 -14.37
N LYS A 201 -7.36 19.13 -13.89
CA LYS A 201 -7.14 20.57 -14.07
C LYS A 201 -6.16 20.87 -15.21
N ARG A 202 -4.97 20.29 -15.16
CA ARG A 202 -3.88 20.54 -16.12
C ARG A 202 -2.73 19.55 -16.02
N THR A 203 -1.81 19.65 -16.98
CA THR A 203 -0.52 18.95 -16.95
C THR A 203 0.62 19.97 -16.96
N ILE A 204 1.64 19.70 -16.13
CA ILE A 204 2.94 20.36 -16.20
C ILE A 204 3.91 19.39 -16.87
N ASN A 205 4.56 19.81 -17.95
CA ASN A 205 5.63 19.04 -18.58
C ASN A 205 6.97 19.55 -18.07
N SER A 206 7.70 18.69 -17.39
CA SER A 206 9.08 18.94 -16.97
C SER A 206 10.03 18.75 -18.14
N THR A 207 11.15 19.45 -18.13
CA THR A 207 12.24 19.23 -19.09
C THR A 207 13.19 18.12 -18.66
N GLY A 208 12.89 17.41 -17.54
CA GLY A 208 13.61 16.24 -17.08
C GLY A 208 13.28 14.97 -17.86
N THR A 209 13.88 13.86 -17.46
CA THR A 209 13.57 12.53 -18.00
C THR A 209 13.39 11.52 -16.88
N TRP A 210 12.35 10.70 -17.02
CA TRP A 210 11.95 9.69 -16.03
C TRP A 210 11.69 10.29 -14.65
N SER A 211 10.77 11.25 -14.61
CA SER A 211 10.36 11.96 -13.41
C SER A 211 9.63 11.05 -12.44
N LYS A 212 9.92 11.16 -11.14
CA LYS A 212 9.36 10.25 -10.14
C LYS A 212 8.82 10.96 -8.91
N VAL A 213 9.70 11.26 -7.95
CA VAL A 213 9.30 11.70 -6.61
C VAL A 213 9.10 13.20 -6.59
N MET A 214 7.99 13.63 -6.00
CA MET A 214 7.70 15.02 -5.73
C MET A 214 7.86 15.33 -4.25
N ALA A 215 8.36 16.52 -3.93
CA ALA A 215 8.40 17.04 -2.56
C ALA A 215 8.06 18.52 -2.57
N TYR A 216 7.30 18.95 -1.57
CA TYR A 216 6.90 20.35 -1.42
C TYR A 216 7.75 21.04 -0.35
N ASN A 217 8.34 22.16 -0.72
CA ASN A 217 9.04 23.09 0.20
C ASN A 217 8.09 24.21 0.59
N ALA A 218 7.51 24.11 1.78
CA ALA A 218 6.57 25.11 2.29
C ALA A 218 7.23 26.47 2.57
N GLY A 219 8.53 26.51 2.91
CA GLY A 219 9.25 27.74 3.17
C GLY A 219 9.49 28.61 1.93
N LEU A 220 9.53 27.99 0.75
CA LEU A 220 9.73 28.68 -0.53
C LEU A 220 8.51 28.62 -1.45
N ASP A 221 7.43 27.93 -1.05
CA ASP A 221 6.26 27.61 -1.88
C ASP A 221 6.67 27.05 -3.25
N LYS A 222 7.47 25.98 -3.25
CA LYS A 222 7.93 25.31 -4.47
C LYS A 222 7.79 23.81 -4.39
N VAL A 223 7.45 23.19 -5.54
CA VAL A 223 7.46 21.74 -5.72
C VAL A 223 8.75 21.32 -6.42
N TYR A 224 9.39 20.30 -5.90
CA TYR A 224 10.61 19.72 -6.43
C TYR A 224 10.28 18.34 -7.00
N LEU A 225 10.72 18.07 -8.23
CA LEU A 225 10.48 16.81 -8.94
C LEU A 225 11.83 16.16 -9.28
N SER A 226 12.06 14.95 -8.77
CA SER A 226 13.27 14.21 -9.09
C SER A 226 13.19 13.55 -10.47
N ASN A 227 14.18 13.78 -11.30
CA ASN A 227 14.30 13.23 -12.66
C ASN A 227 15.42 12.18 -12.69
N TRP A 228 15.05 10.94 -12.86
CA TRP A 228 15.98 9.84 -12.69
C TRP A 228 17.08 9.84 -13.75
N THR A 229 16.70 9.73 -15.04
CA THR A 229 17.66 9.53 -16.12
C THR A 229 18.45 10.81 -16.44
N SER A 230 17.86 11.99 -16.29
CA SER A 230 18.57 13.26 -16.47
C SER A 230 19.42 13.69 -15.28
N GLN A 231 19.35 12.98 -14.15
CA GLN A 231 20.10 13.23 -12.92
C GLN A 231 20.01 14.69 -12.46
N ASP A 232 18.79 15.20 -12.39
CA ASP A 232 18.50 16.54 -11.91
C ASP A 232 17.16 16.59 -11.15
N ILE A 233 16.91 17.72 -10.53
CA ILE A 233 15.68 18.01 -9.81
C ILE A 233 15.08 19.26 -10.44
N SER A 234 13.87 19.16 -10.98
CA SER A 234 13.10 20.31 -11.47
C SER A 234 12.48 21.06 -10.30
N VAL A 235 12.58 22.37 -10.32
CA VAL A 235 11.95 23.30 -9.37
C VAL A 235 10.74 23.91 -10.06
N ILE A 236 9.57 23.69 -9.52
CA ILE A 236 8.29 24.06 -10.11
C ILE A 236 7.57 25.05 -9.20
N ASP A 237 7.13 26.13 -9.76
CA ASP A 237 6.26 27.10 -9.10
C ASP A 237 4.80 26.61 -9.14
N PRO A 238 4.17 26.30 -8.01
CA PRO A 238 2.79 25.82 -7.97
C PRO A 238 1.76 26.92 -8.27
N SER A 239 2.15 28.20 -8.30
CA SER A 239 1.25 29.31 -8.64
C SER A 239 1.17 29.56 -10.14
N SER A 240 2.30 29.55 -10.83
CA SER A 240 2.34 29.67 -12.30
C SER A 240 2.26 28.34 -13.02
N TYR A 241 2.46 27.20 -12.30
CA TYR A 241 2.53 25.84 -12.85
C TYR A 241 3.63 25.66 -13.90
N LYS A 242 4.78 26.33 -13.67
CA LYS A 242 5.93 26.28 -14.58
C LYS A 242 7.17 25.75 -13.89
N GLU A 243 7.97 25.00 -14.63
CA GLU A 243 9.35 24.72 -14.23
C GLU A 243 10.18 26.00 -14.33
N GLU A 244 10.75 26.44 -13.21
CA GLU A 244 11.57 27.65 -13.16
C GLU A 244 13.04 27.36 -13.46
N LYS A 245 13.53 26.21 -12.97
CA LYS A 245 14.95 25.83 -13.08
C LYS A 245 15.18 24.37 -12.72
N LYS A 246 16.43 23.94 -12.87
CA LYS A 246 16.90 22.61 -12.50
C LYS A 246 18.11 22.66 -11.59
N ILE A 247 18.17 21.71 -10.67
CA ILE A 247 19.30 21.46 -9.79
C ILE A 247 19.99 20.18 -10.25
N LYS A 248 21.20 20.27 -10.75
CA LYS A 248 21.97 19.08 -11.14
C LYS A 248 22.37 18.26 -9.91
N THR A 249 22.30 16.93 -10.07
CA THR A 249 22.78 15.96 -9.11
C THR A 249 23.90 15.14 -9.72
N LYS A 250 24.79 14.59 -8.87
CA LYS A 250 25.89 13.72 -9.33
C LYS A 250 25.47 12.27 -9.50
N ALA A 251 24.25 11.95 -9.08
CA ALA A 251 23.69 10.61 -9.06
C ALA A 251 22.17 10.69 -9.20
N VAL A 252 21.52 9.55 -9.40
CA VAL A 252 20.08 9.44 -9.58
C VAL A 252 19.33 9.94 -8.34
N PRO A 253 18.61 11.08 -8.40
CA PRO A 253 17.84 11.59 -7.26
C PRO A 253 16.57 10.77 -7.06
N ARG A 254 16.20 10.57 -5.78
CA ARG A 254 14.98 9.88 -5.36
C ARG A 254 14.18 10.70 -4.38
N GLY A 255 14.09 10.26 -3.12
CA GLY A 255 13.43 10.99 -2.07
C GLY A 255 14.11 12.33 -1.79
N MET A 256 13.32 13.32 -1.45
CA MET A 256 13.76 14.66 -1.11
C MET A 256 13.05 15.13 0.14
N ALA A 257 13.77 15.90 0.96
CA ALA A 257 13.22 16.58 2.12
C ALA A 257 13.90 17.95 2.26
N PHE A 258 13.32 18.81 3.08
CA PHE A 258 13.84 20.19 3.27
C PHE A 258 14.16 20.43 4.73
N SER A 259 15.08 21.37 4.99
CA SER A 259 15.21 21.94 6.32
C SER A 259 13.93 22.69 6.71
N GLN A 260 13.71 22.88 8.00
CA GLN A 260 12.49 23.53 8.50
C GLN A 260 12.32 24.97 7.96
N ASP A 261 13.45 25.69 7.79
CA ASP A 261 13.48 27.04 7.20
C ASP A 261 13.41 27.06 5.66
N GLY A 262 13.32 25.89 5.02
CA GLY A 262 13.24 25.73 3.57
C GLY A 262 14.52 26.05 2.80
N LYS A 263 15.65 26.39 3.47
CA LYS A 263 16.87 26.84 2.79
C LYS A 263 17.77 25.72 2.27
N PHE A 264 17.58 24.50 2.75
CA PHE A 264 18.36 23.34 2.34
C PHE A 264 17.48 22.23 1.83
N ILE A 265 17.95 21.48 0.84
CA ILE A 265 17.37 20.25 0.35
C ILE A 265 18.26 19.07 0.70
N TYR A 266 17.67 18.03 1.29
CA TYR A 266 18.26 16.71 1.44
C TYR A 266 17.78 15.85 0.29
N CYS A 267 18.70 15.13 -0.38
CA CYS A 267 18.38 14.26 -1.49
C CYS A 267 18.97 12.87 -1.28
N ALA A 268 18.08 11.88 -1.28
CA ALA A 268 18.44 10.48 -1.35
C ALA A 268 18.92 10.15 -2.76
N GLN A 269 20.13 9.65 -2.89
CA GLN A 269 20.73 9.27 -4.16
C GLN A 269 20.74 7.74 -4.29
N PHE A 270 20.23 7.22 -5.40
CA PHE A 270 19.99 5.79 -5.58
C PHE A 270 21.14 5.06 -6.28
N GLU A 271 21.61 5.59 -7.40
CA GLU A 271 22.69 5.04 -8.21
C GLU A 271 23.56 6.19 -8.71
N ASP A 272 24.86 5.95 -8.84
CA ASP A 272 25.78 6.86 -9.50
C ASP A 272 25.57 6.86 -11.03
N SER A 273 26.33 7.67 -11.76
CA SER A 273 26.25 7.74 -13.22
C SER A 273 26.65 6.45 -13.93
N ALA A 274 27.37 5.55 -13.26
CA ALA A 274 27.75 4.22 -13.76
C ALA A 274 26.75 3.13 -13.37
N GLY A 275 25.63 3.47 -12.68
CA GLY A 275 24.61 2.53 -12.23
C GLY A 275 24.95 1.78 -10.94
N ASN A 276 25.98 2.22 -10.19
CA ASN A 276 26.35 1.58 -8.93
C ASN A 276 25.59 2.15 -7.74
N SER A 277 25.05 1.27 -6.91
CA SER A 277 24.42 1.65 -5.63
C SER A 277 25.48 1.96 -4.57
N GLN A 278 26.24 3.03 -4.75
CA GLN A 278 27.35 3.48 -3.89
C GLN A 278 27.14 4.93 -3.43
N CYS A 279 25.89 5.37 -3.37
CA CYS A 279 25.54 6.75 -3.09
C CYS A 279 25.35 7.01 -1.60
N LYS A 280 25.56 8.27 -1.21
CA LYS A 280 25.30 8.80 0.13
C LYS A 280 24.12 9.78 0.12
N LEU A 281 23.65 10.15 1.31
CA LEU A 281 22.75 11.29 1.45
C LEU A 281 23.53 12.58 1.15
N ILE A 282 22.92 13.47 0.37
CA ILE A 282 23.46 14.82 0.14
C ILE A 282 22.54 15.90 0.69
N LYS A 283 23.12 16.99 1.17
CA LYS A 283 22.45 18.23 1.53
C LYS A 283 22.99 19.35 0.66
N LYS A 284 22.09 20.10 0.04
CA LYS A 284 22.47 21.27 -0.79
C LYS A 284 21.82 22.53 -0.25
N SER A 285 22.54 23.63 -0.33
CA SER A 285 21.97 24.95 -0.17
C SER A 285 21.04 25.27 -1.36
N LEU A 286 19.88 25.86 -1.10
CA LEU A 286 18.96 26.33 -2.15
C LEU A 286 19.25 27.75 -2.63
N ALA A 287 20.21 28.46 -1.98
CA ALA A 287 20.67 29.78 -2.43
C ALA A 287 21.61 29.68 -3.65
N ASP A 288 22.54 28.73 -3.64
CA ASP A 288 23.57 28.58 -4.68
C ASP A 288 23.73 27.15 -5.22
N TYR A 289 22.90 26.22 -4.74
CA TYR A 289 22.87 24.78 -5.13
C TYR A 289 24.15 24.00 -4.85
N LYS A 290 25.07 24.54 -4.04
CA LYS A 290 26.27 23.83 -3.62
C LYS A 290 25.93 22.73 -2.61
N THR A 291 26.64 21.62 -2.71
CA THR A 291 26.59 20.55 -1.70
C THR A 291 27.32 21.06 -0.45
N VAL A 292 26.61 21.10 0.67
CA VAL A 292 27.14 21.53 1.98
C VAL A 292 27.39 20.34 2.91
N TYR A 293 26.79 19.18 2.63
CA TYR A 293 27.03 17.94 3.35
C TYR A 293 26.83 16.74 2.44
N GLU A 294 27.65 15.72 2.66
CA GLU A 294 27.52 14.39 2.07
C GLU A 294 27.91 13.36 3.13
N GLY A 295 27.00 12.47 3.52
CA GLY A 295 27.26 11.54 4.62
C GLY A 295 26.43 10.26 4.58
N GLY A 296 26.69 9.42 5.57
CA GLY A 296 26.06 8.11 5.74
C GLY A 296 26.79 6.96 5.06
N VAL A 297 26.21 5.78 5.12
CA VAL A 297 26.75 4.56 4.48
C VAL A 297 26.57 4.64 2.96
N LYS A 298 27.51 4.13 2.20
CA LYS A 298 27.34 4.00 0.74
C LYS A 298 26.23 2.96 0.43
N GLY A 299 25.24 3.34 -0.37
CA GLY A 299 24.12 2.47 -0.65
C GLY A 299 23.20 2.98 -1.77
N ALA A 300 21.96 2.51 -1.76
CA ALA A 300 20.87 2.94 -2.65
C ALA A 300 19.80 3.66 -1.85
N LYS A 301 19.98 4.96 -1.62
CA LYS A 301 19.07 5.77 -0.82
C LYS A 301 17.77 5.99 -1.58
N ARG A 302 16.62 5.87 -0.88
CA ARG A 302 15.35 5.83 -1.60
C ARG A 302 14.32 6.85 -1.17
N HIS A 303 13.91 6.84 0.07
CA HIS A 303 12.88 7.73 0.57
C HIS A 303 13.37 8.46 1.82
N ILE A 304 12.85 9.68 2.04
CA ILE A 304 13.21 10.52 3.18
C ILE A 304 11.93 11.01 3.85
N VAL A 305 11.89 10.97 5.18
CA VAL A 305 10.90 11.68 5.99
C VAL A 305 11.58 12.49 7.08
N THR A 306 10.96 13.60 7.50
CA THR A 306 11.52 14.54 8.46
C THR A 306 10.72 14.58 9.76
N ASP A 307 11.45 14.67 10.86
CA ASP A 307 10.94 15.04 12.16
C ASP A 307 11.58 16.37 12.57
N TYR A 308 10.88 17.46 12.31
CA TYR A 308 11.39 18.79 12.58
C TYR A 308 11.53 19.09 14.08
N GLU A 309 10.68 18.51 14.93
CA GLU A 309 10.71 18.74 16.37
C GLU A 309 11.97 18.17 17.00
N ARG A 310 12.32 16.93 16.61
CA ARG A 310 13.54 16.26 17.08
C ARG A 310 14.75 16.56 16.21
N LYS A 311 14.57 17.33 15.13
CA LYS A 311 15.61 17.70 14.16
C LYS A 311 16.29 16.49 13.55
N LEU A 312 15.46 15.51 13.15
CA LEU A 312 15.90 14.24 12.56
C LEU A 312 15.33 14.08 11.15
N ILE A 313 16.10 13.41 10.32
CA ILE A 313 15.61 12.82 9.07
C ILE A 313 15.90 11.34 9.04
N TYR A 314 14.95 10.59 8.47
CA TYR A 314 15.06 9.15 8.28
C TYR A 314 15.17 8.87 6.78
N VAL A 315 16.08 7.99 6.41
CA VAL A 315 16.38 7.67 5.00
C VAL A 315 16.42 6.16 4.80
N SER A 316 15.57 5.61 3.94
CA SER A 316 15.64 4.19 3.59
C SER A 316 16.79 3.92 2.61
N ASP A 317 17.53 2.83 2.85
CA ASP A 317 18.63 2.37 2.01
C ASP A 317 18.36 0.93 1.56
N MET A 318 17.98 0.79 0.29
CA MET A 318 17.58 -0.50 -0.28
C MET A 318 18.74 -1.49 -0.40
N ARG A 319 19.96 -1.01 -0.60
CA ARG A 319 21.12 -1.90 -0.78
C ARG A 319 21.54 -2.56 0.52
N ASN A 320 21.49 -1.79 1.60
CA ASN A 320 22.03 -2.22 2.90
C ASN A 320 20.95 -2.79 3.83
N ASP A 321 19.68 -2.75 3.42
CA ASP A 321 18.51 -3.17 4.22
C ASP A 321 18.48 -2.44 5.58
N ILE A 322 18.63 -1.13 5.55
CA ILE A 322 18.62 -0.28 6.74
C ILE A 322 17.75 0.98 6.53
N VAL A 323 17.38 1.57 7.64
CA VAL A 323 16.96 2.97 7.71
C VAL A 323 18.06 3.74 8.46
N GLU A 324 18.60 4.75 7.82
CA GLU A 324 19.57 5.67 8.44
C GLU A 324 18.83 6.84 9.07
N VAL A 325 19.31 7.29 10.23
CA VAL A 325 18.78 8.44 10.96
C VAL A 325 19.88 9.49 11.06
N TYR A 326 19.58 10.72 10.66
CA TYR A 326 20.53 11.83 10.68
C TYR A 326 20.03 12.96 11.56
N SER A 327 20.92 13.59 12.30
CA SER A 327 20.70 14.88 12.94
C SER A 327 20.82 15.99 11.89
N THR A 328 19.81 16.86 11.80
CA THR A 328 19.83 18.02 10.89
C THR A 328 20.58 19.21 11.44
N ASP A 329 20.82 19.26 12.77
CA ASP A 329 21.60 20.31 13.43
C ASP A 329 23.10 20.09 13.26
N LYS A 330 23.54 18.83 13.34
CA LYS A 330 24.95 18.46 13.33
C LYS A 330 25.43 17.95 11.98
N ASP A 331 24.46 17.65 11.05
CA ASP A 331 24.76 17.01 9.78
C ASP A 331 25.54 15.69 9.98
N GLU A 332 25.08 14.82 10.90
CA GLU A 332 25.73 13.56 11.22
C GLU A 332 24.75 12.37 11.22
N LEU A 333 25.25 11.18 10.90
CA LEU A 333 24.53 9.92 11.05
C LEU A 333 24.48 9.54 12.54
N VAL A 334 23.28 9.45 13.12
CA VAL A 334 23.07 9.11 14.54
C VAL A 334 22.66 7.66 14.77
N ALA A 335 22.06 7.02 13.78
CA ALA A 335 21.68 5.60 13.88
C ALA A 335 21.55 4.95 12.49
N SER A 336 21.77 3.63 12.46
CA SER A 336 21.47 2.75 11.34
C SER A 336 20.63 1.58 11.84
N ILE A 337 19.38 1.49 11.40
CA ILE A 337 18.39 0.54 11.91
C ILE A 337 18.21 -0.58 10.88
N LYS A 338 18.54 -1.82 11.26
CA LYS A 338 18.33 -2.96 10.37
C LYS A 338 16.84 -3.25 10.19
N VAL A 339 16.41 -3.37 8.94
CA VAL A 339 15.05 -3.70 8.53
C VAL A 339 15.03 -4.92 7.62
N PHE A 340 13.85 -5.34 7.19
CA PHE A 340 13.73 -6.42 6.21
C PHE A 340 14.23 -5.97 4.83
N PHE A 341 14.42 -6.92 3.91
CA PHE A 341 15.06 -6.69 2.61
C PHE A 341 14.42 -5.60 1.75
N ASN A 342 15.25 -4.80 1.12
CA ASN A 342 14.87 -3.77 0.14
C ASN A 342 13.86 -2.75 0.69
N PRO A 343 14.15 -2.00 1.77
CA PRO A 343 13.27 -0.94 2.28
C PRO A 343 13.01 0.11 1.20
N ASN A 344 11.75 0.50 1.05
CA ASN A 344 11.30 1.39 -0.02
C ASN A 344 10.74 2.70 0.54
N THR A 345 9.42 2.81 0.62
CA THR A 345 8.76 3.99 1.20
C THR A 345 8.76 3.89 2.72
N ILE A 346 9.01 5.00 3.37
CA ILE A 346 8.94 5.14 4.82
C ILE A 346 7.99 6.27 5.19
N GLN A 347 7.29 6.17 6.32
CA GLN A 347 6.38 7.21 6.80
C GLN A 347 6.34 7.23 8.32
N LEU A 348 6.33 8.43 8.91
CA LEU A 348 6.16 8.61 10.35
C LEU A 348 4.68 8.54 10.75
N SER A 349 4.41 8.04 11.96
CA SER A 349 3.11 8.29 12.59
C SER A 349 2.91 9.80 12.82
N PRO A 350 1.67 10.31 12.91
CA PRO A 350 1.41 11.73 13.14
C PRO A 350 2.07 12.28 14.42
N ASP A 351 2.15 11.47 15.48
CA ASP A 351 2.83 11.79 16.74
C ASP A 351 4.36 11.54 16.68
N LYS A 352 4.85 11.04 15.53
CA LYS A 352 6.25 10.73 15.25
C LYS A 352 6.91 9.70 16.18
N SER A 353 6.13 9.00 16.99
CA SER A 353 6.62 7.95 17.87
C SER A 353 7.03 6.67 17.13
N LEU A 354 6.46 6.43 15.96
CA LEU A 354 6.69 5.28 15.12
C LEU A 354 7.12 5.70 13.70
N LEU A 355 7.97 4.86 13.10
CA LEU A 355 8.30 4.92 11.67
C LEU A 355 7.91 3.59 11.03
N TYR A 356 7.13 3.66 9.99
CA TYR A 356 6.70 2.53 9.17
C TYR A 356 7.58 2.42 7.93
N VAL A 357 7.93 1.19 7.56
CA VAL A 357 8.84 0.92 6.45
C VAL A 357 8.23 -0.17 5.56
N SER A 358 7.96 0.14 4.30
CA SER A 358 7.62 -0.89 3.32
C SER A 358 8.89 -1.59 2.85
N CYS A 359 9.03 -2.87 3.14
CA CYS A 359 10.17 -3.70 2.77
C CYS A 359 9.77 -4.65 1.65
N ARG A 360 10.35 -4.50 0.46
CA ARG A 360 9.92 -5.21 -0.74
C ARG A 360 10.14 -6.71 -0.70
N GLY A 361 11.05 -7.19 0.15
CA GLY A 361 11.55 -8.55 0.12
C GLY A 361 12.63 -8.72 -0.96
N PRO A 362 13.31 -9.88 -1.00
CA PRO A 362 14.29 -10.19 -2.02
C PRO A 362 13.70 -10.12 -3.42
N ASN A 363 14.44 -9.57 -4.36
CA ASN A 363 14.07 -9.60 -5.77
C ASN A 363 14.09 -11.05 -6.30
N ASN A 364 13.36 -11.30 -7.39
CA ASN A 364 13.58 -12.52 -8.15
C ASN A 364 15.03 -12.51 -8.67
N PRO A 365 15.86 -13.53 -8.37
CA PRO A 365 17.28 -13.51 -8.68
C PRO A 365 17.57 -13.53 -10.18
N ASP A 366 16.69 -14.16 -10.98
CA ASP A 366 16.90 -14.32 -12.41
C ASP A 366 16.26 -13.19 -13.23
N LYS A 367 15.14 -12.64 -12.74
CA LYS A 367 14.26 -11.74 -13.52
C LYS A 367 14.14 -10.33 -12.92
N GLY A 368 14.71 -10.09 -11.73
CA GLY A 368 14.70 -8.79 -11.08
C GLY A 368 13.35 -8.44 -10.42
N TYR A 369 13.17 -7.18 -10.08
CA TYR A 369 12.10 -6.72 -9.19
C TYR A 369 10.70 -6.66 -9.83
N LEU A 370 10.58 -6.77 -11.14
CA LEU A 370 9.29 -6.79 -11.85
C LEU A 370 8.62 -8.16 -11.84
N TYR A 371 9.28 -9.15 -11.25
CA TYR A 371 8.78 -10.52 -11.09
C TYR A 371 8.72 -10.89 -9.61
N LYS A 372 7.76 -11.76 -9.27
CA LYS A 372 7.59 -12.25 -7.90
C LYS A 372 8.87 -12.89 -7.38
N GLY A 373 9.35 -12.42 -6.23
CA GLY A 373 10.50 -12.99 -5.52
C GLY A 373 10.17 -14.31 -4.81
N TYR A 374 11.11 -14.87 -4.04
CA TYR A 374 10.92 -16.15 -3.33
C TYR A 374 10.17 -16.01 -1.99
N VAL A 375 10.19 -14.83 -1.39
CA VAL A 375 9.48 -14.53 -0.16
C VAL A 375 8.64 -13.27 -0.33
N PHE A 376 7.60 -13.13 0.47
CA PHE A 376 6.83 -11.90 0.52
C PHE A 376 7.63 -10.76 1.16
N GLY A 377 7.26 -9.53 0.85
CA GLY A 377 7.74 -8.37 1.56
C GLY A 377 7.11 -8.22 2.94
N ARG A 378 7.47 -7.14 3.64
CA ARG A 378 7.02 -6.86 5.01
C ARG A 378 6.73 -5.39 5.23
N LEU A 379 5.87 -5.13 6.21
CA LEU A 379 5.75 -3.85 6.89
C LEU A 379 6.58 -3.95 8.17
N ASP A 380 7.70 -3.22 8.23
CA ASP A 380 8.50 -3.10 9.44
C ASP A 380 8.11 -1.84 10.22
N ILE A 381 8.06 -1.94 11.54
CA ILE A 381 7.68 -0.86 12.44
C ILE A 381 8.84 -0.59 13.40
N ILE A 382 9.25 0.66 13.45
CA ILE A 382 10.40 1.13 14.22
C ILE A 382 9.91 2.11 15.30
N ASN A 383 10.38 1.92 16.52
CA ASN A 383 10.26 2.91 17.59
C ASN A 383 11.30 4.01 17.35
N THR A 384 10.85 5.23 17.13
CA THR A 384 11.71 6.37 16.79
C THR A 384 12.48 6.95 17.97
N LYS A 385 12.10 6.60 19.21
CA LYS A 385 12.83 7.03 20.42
C LYS A 385 14.03 6.14 20.69
N THR A 386 13.88 4.81 20.47
CA THR A 386 14.94 3.82 20.75
C THR A 386 15.72 3.43 19.50
N PHE A 387 15.25 3.81 18.31
CA PHE A 387 15.78 3.40 17.00
C PHE A 387 15.84 1.88 16.82
N THR A 388 14.83 1.19 17.33
CA THR A 388 14.72 -0.27 17.24
C THR A 388 13.51 -0.68 16.45
N ARG A 389 13.67 -1.72 15.61
CA ARG A 389 12.53 -2.38 14.97
C ARG A 389 11.76 -3.17 16.04
N ILE A 390 10.50 -2.83 16.24
CA ILE A 390 9.64 -3.45 17.26
C ILE A 390 8.70 -4.51 16.68
N GLU A 391 8.39 -4.44 15.38
CA GLU A 391 7.52 -5.40 14.71
C GLU A 391 7.87 -5.54 13.23
N SER A 392 7.56 -6.69 12.62
CA SER A 392 7.76 -7.00 11.22
C SER A 392 6.62 -7.88 10.73
N ILE A 393 5.66 -7.30 9.99
CA ILE A 393 4.42 -7.95 9.57
C ILE A 393 4.54 -8.39 8.12
N GLU A 394 4.19 -9.63 7.81
CA GLU A 394 4.20 -10.13 6.44
C GLU A 394 3.19 -9.39 5.55
N ALA A 395 3.62 -8.96 4.37
CA ALA A 395 2.81 -8.30 3.35
C ALA A 395 2.62 -9.21 2.12
N GLY A 396 2.53 -8.64 0.94
CA GLY A 396 2.44 -9.35 -0.33
C GLY A 396 3.74 -9.32 -1.14
N ASN A 397 3.62 -9.47 -2.46
CA ASN A 397 4.76 -9.44 -3.37
C ASN A 397 5.21 -8.01 -3.66
N GLN A 398 6.45 -7.70 -3.29
CA GLN A 398 7.12 -6.45 -3.59
C GLN A 398 6.32 -5.20 -3.13
N PRO A 399 5.92 -5.07 -1.84
CA PRO A 399 5.25 -3.87 -1.37
C PRO A 399 6.10 -2.63 -1.64
N THR A 400 5.46 -1.54 -2.09
CA THR A 400 6.17 -0.30 -2.48
C THR A 400 5.60 0.94 -1.83
N GLY A 401 4.37 1.32 -2.15
CA GLY A 401 3.71 2.49 -1.60
C GLY A 401 3.26 2.25 -0.15
N LEU A 402 3.40 3.27 0.66
CA LEU A 402 3.01 3.27 2.07
C LEU A 402 2.54 4.67 2.45
N ASP A 403 1.42 4.77 3.14
CA ASP A 403 1.01 5.99 3.81
C ASP A 403 0.24 5.70 5.10
N VAL A 404 0.15 6.69 5.97
CA VAL A 404 -0.51 6.62 7.27
C VAL A 404 -1.67 7.60 7.29
N SER A 405 -2.82 7.16 7.82
CA SER A 405 -3.98 8.04 7.95
C SER A 405 -3.68 9.26 8.84
N PRO A 406 -4.34 10.40 8.60
CA PRO A 406 -4.13 11.62 9.41
C PRO A 406 -4.31 11.43 10.91
N ASP A 407 -5.20 10.49 11.33
CA ASP A 407 -5.43 10.14 12.73
C ASP A 407 -4.42 9.10 13.28
N GLY A 408 -3.52 8.59 12.44
CA GLY A 408 -2.48 7.62 12.81
C GLY A 408 -2.95 6.19 13.04
N LYS A 409 -4.25 5.90 12.89
CA LYS A 409 -4.81 4.58 13.22
C LYS A 409 -4.67 3.55 12.11
N LYS A 410 -4.64 3.99 10.87
CA LYS A 410 -4.59 3.13 9.69
C LYS A 410 -3.31 3.35 8.89
N ILE A 411 -2.76 2.26 8.39
CA ILE A 411 -1.62 2.26 7.49
C ILE A 411 -2.08 1.56 6.21
N VAL A 412 -1.83 2.15 5.06
CA VAL A 412 -2.09 1.52 3.77
C VAL A 412 -0.80 1.20 3.06
N LEU A 413 -0.66 -0.03 2.61
CA LEU A 413 0.50 -0.57 1.92
C LEU A 413 0.09 -1.15 0.56
N SER A 414 0.82 -0.82 -0.51
CA SER A 414 0.56 -1.43 -1.82
C SER A 414 1.42 -2.66 -2.05
N ASP A 415 0.79 -3.79 -2.41
CA ASP A 415 1.45 -5.02 -2.88
C ASP A 415 1.63 -4.91 -4.41
N PHE A 416 2.78 -4.42 -4.83
CA PHE A 416 3.07 -4.00 -6.22
C PHE A 416 2.82 -5.09 -7.27
N LEU A 417 3.24 -6.32 -7.02
CA LEU A 417 3.07 -7.43 -7.96
C LEU A 417 1.80 -8.25 -7.76
N ASP A 418 1.03 -7.95 -6.71
CA ASP A 418 -0.24 -8.59 -6.45
C ASP A 418 -1.45 -7.74 -6.86
N ASN A 419 -1.21 -6.49 -7.30
CA ASN A 419 -2.23 -5.55 -7.74
C ASN A 419 -3.30 -5.32 -6.67
N ARG A 420 -2.87 -5.00 -5.45
CA ARG A 420 -3.76 -4.76 -4.31
C ARG A 420 -3.15 -3.80 -3.29
N ILE A 421 -3.99 -3.29 -2.42
CA ILE A 421 -3.57 -2.61 -1.20
C ILE A 421 -4.03 -3.41 0.03
N ARG A 422 -3.28 -3.26 1.13
CA ARG A 422 -3.62 -3.77 2.47
C ARG A 422 -3.83 -2.61 3.40
N VAL A 423 -4.87 -2.69 4.21
CA VAL A 423 -5.15 -1.75 5.29
C VAL A 423 -4.82 -2.44 6.61
N TYR A 424 -3.86 -1.86 7.33
CA TYR A 424 -3.49 -2.26 8.68
C TYR A 424 -4.14 -1.29 9.66
N GLU A 425 -4.63 -1.80 10.77
CA GLU A 425 -5.21 -1.00 11.83
C GLU A 425 -4.54 -1.30 13.17
N LEU A 426 -4.21 -0.24 13.91
CA LEU A 426 -3.70 -0.36 15.28
C LEU A 426 -4.84 -0.82 16.19
N LYS A 427 -4.59 -1.83 17.02
CA LYS A 427 -5.62 -2.34 17.94
C LYS A 427 -6.07 -1.30 18.94
N SER A 428 -7.36 -1.21 19.14
CA SER A 428 -7.98 -0.30 20.10
C SER A 428 -7.52 -0.52 21.56
N SER A 429 -7.14 -1.75 21.94
CA SER A 429 -6.62 -2.07 23.29
C SER A 429 -5.24 -1.47 23.59
N LEU A 430 -4.62 -0.77 22.65
CA LEU A 430 -3.32 -0.09 22.82
C LEU A 430 -3.44 1.43 22.77
N LEU A 431 -4.67 1.94 22.62
CA LEU A 431 -4.98 3.37 22.61
C LEU A 431 -5.44 3.88 24.00
N GLU A 432 -5.54 2.95 24.98
CA GLU A 432 -5.76 3.25 26.40
C GLU A 432 -4.41 3.21 27.15
#